data_f1d8d283632829673023e5adc40aa6f7
#
_entry.id   f1d8d283632829673023e5adc40aa6f7
#
_cell.length_a   1.000
_cell.length_b   1.000
_cell.length_c   1.000
_cell.angle_alpha   90.00
_cell.angle_beta   90.00
_cell.angle_gamma   90.00
#
_symmetry.space_group_name_H-M   'P 1'
#
loop_
_entity.id
_entity.type
_entity.pdbx_description
1 polymer ?
#
loop_
_entity_poly.entity_id
_entity_poly.type
_entity_poly.pdbx_seq_one_letter_code
_entity_poly.pdbx_strand_id
1 'polypeptide(L)'
;LPPLTEETIYCAMSEKQSESYEQEKNSLRNILLQQPENRDRYHMFSILNGILRLRQLACHPQLIFPDFDGISGKTEQIIDTFDTLRSEGHKVLIFSSFVRHLEILAEVFRQRGWKYALLTGSTNNRPSEIAHFTEQKDVQAFLISLKAGGVGLNLTQADYVFIIDPW
;
A
#
# COMPACT_ATOMS: atom_id res chain seq x y z
N LEU A 1 12.03 -7.04 25.47
CA LEU A 1 11.72 -6.61 24.09
C LEU A 1 12.58 -5.39 23.74
N PRO A 2 13.20 -5.37 22.56
CA PRO A 2 13.90 -4.16 22.12
C PRO A 2 12.91 -3.00 21.97
N PRO A 3 13.35 -1.74 22.14
CA PRO A 3 12.48 -0.59 22.01
C PRO A 3 11.92 -0.49 20.58
N LEU A 4 10.63 -0.16 20.46
CA LEU A 4 10.00 0.14 19.18
C LEU A 4 10.48 1.50 18.71
N THR A 5 10.96 1.56 17.47
CA THR A 5 11.28 2.82 16.79
C THR A 5 10.29 3.02 15.65
N GLU A 6 9.62 4.16 15.66
CA GLU A 6 8.70 4.56 14.58
C GLU A 6 9.28 5.72 13.79
N GLU A 7 9.19 5.63 12.49
CA GLU A 7 9.64 6.68 11.57
C GLU A 7 8.60 6.91 10.49
N THR A 8 8.31 8.18 10.21
CA THR A 8 7.46 8.56 9.08
C THR A 8 8.34 9.01 7.92
N ILE A 9 8.25 8.31 6.80
CA ILE A 9 8.99 8.63 5.58
C ILE A 9 8.04 9.31 4.60
N TYR A 10 8.41 10.50 4.15
CA TYR A 10 7.67 11.23 3.13
C TYR A 10 8.26 10.95 1.75
N CYS A 11 7.39 10.56 0.82
CA CYS A 11 7.78 10.17 -0.53
C CYS A 11 7.30 11.23 -1.52
N ALA A 12 8.19 11.76 -2.35
CA ALA A 12 7.80 12.65 -3.41
C ALA A 12 7.08 11.89 -4.53
N MET A 13 5.98 12.44 -5.03
CA MET A 13 5.28 11.88 -6.18
C MET A 13 6.12 12.04 -7.46
N SER A 14 6.02 11.07 -8.37
CA SER A 14 6.55 11.26 -9.73
C SER A 14 5.79 12.38 -10.45
N GLU A 15 6.37 12.94 -11.51
CA GLU A 15 5.74 14.03 -12.27
C GLU A 15 4.36 13.64 -12.79
N LYS A 16 4.25 12.50 -13.47
CA LYS A 16 2.96 11.98 -14.00
C LYS A 16 1.95 11.69 -12.88
N GLN A 17 2.42 11.13 -11.77
CA GLN A 17 1.58 10.89 -10.59
C GLN A 17 1.06 12.20 -10.01
N SER A 18 1.92 13.20 -9.89
CA SER A 18 1.56 14.52 -9.37
C SER A 18 0.52 15.21 -10.25
N GLU A 19 0.63 15.10 -11.57
CA GLU A 19 -0.36 15.62 -12.52
C GLU A 19 -1.75 15.00 -12.28
N SER A 20 -1.83 13.69 -12.18
CA SER A 20 -3.09 12.98 -11.89
C SER A 20 -3.66 13.36 -10.52
N TYR A 21 -2.80 13.49 -9.53
CA TYR A 21 -3.20 13.89 -8.17
C TYR A 21 -3.76 15.31 -8.15
N GLU A 22 -3.10 16.26 -8.80
CA GLU A 22 -3.55 17.66 -8.85
C GLU A 22 -4.88 17.81 -9.61
N GLN A 23 -5.10 17.06 -10.69
CA GLN A 23 -6.36 17.03 -11.41
C GLN A 23 -7.51 16.54 -10.50
N GLU A 24 -7.31 15.46 -9.78
CA GLU A 24 -8.31 14.92 -8.86
C GLU A 24 -8.56 15.86 -7.69
N LYS A 25 -7.52 16.47 -7.14
CA LYS A 25 -7.62 17.45 -6.08
C LYS A 25 -8.44 18.67 -6.52
N ASN A 26 -8.24 19.18 -7.73
CA ASN A 26 -9.02 20.28 -8.28
C ASN A 26 -10.48 19.88 -8.49
N SER A 27 -10.76 18.67 -8.97
CA SER A 27 -12.12 18.15 -9.11
C SER A 27 -12.84 18.09 -7.76
N LEU A 28 -12.18 17.59 -6.72
CA LEU A 28 -12.73 17.55 -5.37
C LEU A 28 -12.97 18.95 -4.81
N ARG A 29 -12.03 19.88 -5.03
CA ARG A 29 -12.19 21.29 -4.64
C ARG A 29 -13.43 21.89 -5.27
N ASN A 30 -13.68 21.65 -6.55
CA ASN A 30 -14.87 22.15 -7.24
C ASN A 30 -16.16 21.58 -6.64
N ILE A 31 -16.18 20.31 -6.27
CA ILE A 31 -17.30 19.68 -5.56
C ILE A 31 -17.54 20.37 -4.21
N LEU A 32 -16.48 20.63 -3.45
CA LEU A 32 -16.57 21.28 -2.14
C LEU A 32 -17.05 22.73 -2.24
N LEU A 33 -16.70 23.45 -3.31
CA LEU A 33 -17.12 24.84 -3.53
C LEU A 33 -18.56 24.95 -4.04
N GLN A 34 -19.10 23.88 -4.61
CA GLN A 34 -20.53 23.81 -4.92
C GLN A 34 -21.29 23.77 -3.60
N GLN A 35 -22.15 24.77 -3.36
CA GLN A 35 -23.06 24.78 -2.23
C GLN A 35 -24.43 24.30 -2.71
N PRO A 36 -24.69 22.99 -2.68
CA PRO A 36 -26.05 22.53 -3.00
C PRO A 36 -26.99 23.04 -1.92
N GLU A 37 -28.17 23.53 -2.32
CA GLU A 37 -29.23 23.99 -1.40
C GLU A 37 -29.61 22.89 -0.40
N ASN A 38 -29.41 21.63 -0.79
CA ASN A 38 -29.55 20.46 0.06
C ASN A 38 -28.23 19.68 0.09
N ARG A 39 -27.57 19.67 1.24
CA ARG A 39 -26.47 18.75 1.51
C ARG A 39 -27.01 17.32 1.62
N ASP A 40 -27.29 16.71 0.50
CA ASP A 40 -27.83 15.36 0.45
C ASP A 40 -26.71 14.30 0.60
N ARG A 41 -27.13 13.05 0.75
CA ARG A 41 -26.21 11.90 0.83
C ARG A 41 -25.31 11.79 -0.38
N TYR A 42 -25.78 12.20 -1.55
CA TYR A 42 -25.02 12.14 -2.80
C TYR A 42 -23.82 13.07 -2.77
N HIS A 43 -24.00 14.30 -2.28
CA HIS A 43 -22.90 15.26 -2.14
C HIS A 43 -21.83 14.75 -1.17
N MET A 44 -22.23 14.24 0.00
CA MET A 44 -21.32 13.65 0.97
C MET A 44 -20.59 12.44 0.38
N PHE A 45 -21.29 11.56 -0.33
CA PHE A 45 -20.70 10.40 -1.01
C PHE A 45 -19.65 10.83 -2.03
N SER A 46 -19.93 11.89 -2.82
CA SER A 46 -18.97 12.41 -3.80
C SER A 46 -17.70 12.93 -3.15
N ILE A 47 -17.81 13.61 -1.99
CA ILE A 47 -16.65 14.07 -1.23
C ILE A 47 -15.82 12.89 -0.71
N LEU A 48 -16.46 11.91 -0.09
CA LEU A 48 -15.78 10.72 0.43
C LEU A 48 -15.08 9.94 -0.68
N ASN A 49 -15.75 9.80 -1.83
CA ASN A 49 -15.16 9.14 -2.99
C ASN A 49 -13.93 9.91 -3.52
N GLY A 50 -14.01 11.24 -3.56
CA GLY A 50 -12.87 12.08 -3.94
C GLY A 50 -11.67 11.92 -3.02
N ILE A 51 -11.91 11.87 -1.71
CA ILE A 51 -10.86 11.63 -0.71
C ILE A 51 -10.22 10.24 -0.91
N LEU A 52 -11.05 9.22 -1.13
CA LEU A 52 -10.55 7.87 -1.40
C LEU A 52 -9.68 7.84 -2.65
N ARG A 53 -10.11 8.48 -3.74
CA ARG A 53 -9.35 8.56 -4.99
C ARG A 53 -8.01 9.26 -4.79
N LEU A 54 -7.97 10.35 -4.01
CA LEU A 54 -6.70 11.02 -3.68
C LEU A 54 -5.75 10.11 -2.90
N ARG A 55 -6.25 9.35 -1.94
CA ARG A 55 -5.46 8.37 -1.21
C ARG A 55 -4.89 7.28 -2.14
N GLN A 56 -5.70 6.80 -3.06
CA GLN A 56 -5.27 5.81 -4.05
C GLN A 56 -4.18 6.37 -4.97
N LEU A 57 -4.37 7.59 -5.49
CA LEU A 57 -3.37 8.25 -6.34
C LEU A 57 -2.06 8.52 -5.60
N ALA A 58 -2.12 8.85 -4.32
CA ALA A 58 -0.94 9.02 -3.48
C ALA A 58 -0.15 7.71 -3.30
N CYS A 59 -0.81 6.57 -3.38
CA CYS A 59 -0.17 5.26 -3.33
C CYS A 59 0.40 4.85 -4.69
N HIS A 60 -0.48 4.74 -5.68
CA HIS A 60 -0.11 4.41 -7.06
C HIS A 60 -1.26 4.74 -8.01
N PRO A 61 -1.01 5.49 -9.10
CA PRO A 61 -2.08 5.84 -10.04
C PRO A 61 -2.79 4.65 -10.69
N GLN A 62 -2.15 3.49 -10.78
CA GLN A 62 -2.80 2.28 -11.32
C GLN A 62 -3.96 1.77 -10.45
N LEU A 63 -4.10 2.25 -9.22
CA LEU A 63 -5.29 1.93 -8.41
C LEU A 63 -6.57 2.52 -9.00
N ILE A 64 -6.45 3.57 -9.80
CA ILE A 64 -7.57 4.25 -10.47
C ILE A 64 -7.51 4.09 -11.98
N PHE A 65 -6.30 4.24 -12.56
CA PHE A 65 -6.05 4.19 -13.99
C PHE A 65 -5.19 2.96 -14.31
N PRO A 66 -5.81 1.79 -14.62
CA PRO A 66 -5.05 0.56 -14.86
C PRO A 66 -3.99 0.67 -15.95
N ASP A 67 -4.21 1.53 -16.94
CA ASP A 67 -3.29 1.76 -18.07
C ASP A 67 -2.21 2.82 -17.78
N PHE A 68 -2.15 3.34 -16.56
CA PHE A 68 -1.15 4.31 -16.18
C PHE A 68 0.25 3.74 -16.41
N ASP A 69 1.04 4.42 -17.23
CA ASP A 69 2.42 4.09 -17.54
C ASP A 69 3.34 5.09 -16.85
N GLY A 70 3.89 4.70 -15.72
CA GLY A 70 4.75 5.54 -14.91
C GLY A 70 5.06 4.91 -13.57
N ILE A 71 5.89 5.59 -12.81
CA ILE A 71 6.30 5.17 -11.48
C ILE A 71 5.48 5.89 -10.40
N SER A 72 5.33 5.24 -9.27
CA SER A 72 4.81 5.85 -8.03
C SER A 72 6.00 6.12 -7.11
N GLY A 73 6.13 7.35 -6.63
CA GLY A 73 7.20 7.71 -5.71
C GLY A 73 7.19 6.88 -4.43
N LYS A 74 6.01 6.62 -3.88
CA LYS A 74 5.85 5.77 -2.70
C LYS A 74 6.29 4.32 -2.98
N THR A 75 5.83 3.74 -4.09
CA THR A 75 6.17 2.36 -4.46
C THR A 75 7.67 2.22 -4.68
N GLU A 76 8.30 3.17 -5.35
CA GLU A 76 9.75 3.19 -5.55
C GLU A 76 10.50 3.25 -4.22
N GLN A 77 10.07 4.10 -3.28
CA GLN A 77 10.67 4.21 -1.95
C GLN A 77 10.53 2.90 -1.15
N ILE A 78 9.37 2.25 -1.23
CA ILE A 78 9.13 0.96 -0.56
C ILE A 78 10.10 -0.10 -1.11
N ILE A 79 10.24 -0.16 -2.43
CA ILE A 79 11.11 -1.14 -3.10
C ILE A 79 12.56 -0.90 -2.71
N ASP A 80 13.04 0.33 -2.73
CA ASP A 80 14.42 0.68 -2.40
C ASP A 80 14.73 0.36 -0.93
N THR A 81 13.85 0.74 -0.01
CA THR A 81 14.01 0.46 1.42
C THR A 81 13.98 -1.04 1.68
N PHE A 82 13.05 -1.76 1.06
CA PHE A 82 12.97 -3.21 1.20
C PHE A 82 14.23 -3.90 0.64
N ASP A 83 14.76 -3.45 -0.50
CA ASP A 83 15.96 -4.03 -1.07
C ASP A 83 17.16 -3.91 -0.12
N THR A 84 17.32 -2.77 0.51
CA THR A 84 18.36 -2.56 1.54
C THR A 84 18.18 -3.54 2.71
N LEU A 85 16.99 -3.62 3.28
CA LEU A 85 16.70 -4.51 4.42
C LEU A 85 16.84 -5.99 4.04
N ARG A 86 16.39 -6.35 2.86
CA ARG A 86 16.50 -7.70 2.33
C ARG A 86 17.98 -8.13 2.20
N SER A 87 18.83 -7.24 1.66
CA SER A 87 20.25 -7.50 1.49
C SER A 87 20.99 -7.68 2.83
N GLU A 88 20.46 -7.09 3.89
CA GLU A 88 20.96 -7.23 5.26
C GLU A 88 20.36 -8.44 6.01
N GLY A 89 19.53 -9.23 5.35
CA GLY A 89 18.94 -10.45 5.91
C GLY A 89 17.69 -10.24 6.77
N HIS A 90 17.07 -9.07 6.72
CA HIS A 90 15.86 -8.77 7.48
C HIS A 90 14.59 -9.31 6.81
N LYS A 91 13.60 -9.60 7.63
CA LYS A 91 12.23 -9.92 7.21
C LYS A 91 11.30 -8.75 7.49
N VAL A 92 10.42 -8.45 6.54
CA VAL A 92 9.58 -7.25 6.55
C VAL A 92 8.11 -7.62 6.34
N LEU A 93 7.23 -7.07 7.19
CA LEU A 93 5.79 -7.09 6.97
C LEU A 93 5.41 -5.80 6.23
N ILE A 94 4.61 -5.90 5.19
CA ILE A 94 4.15 -4.76 4.42
C ILE A 94 2.62 -4.75 4.41
N PHE A 95 2.03 -3.77 5.10
CA PHE A 95 0.59 -3.63 5.24
C PHE A 95 0.04 -2.54 4.31
N SER A 96 -1.08 -2.85 3.66
CA SER A 96 -1.85 -1.88 2.89
C SER A 96 -3.34 -2.10 3.05
N SER A 97 -4.12 -1.02 3.03
CA SER A 97 -5.58 -1.09 2.90
C SER A 97 -6.02 -1.36 1.46
N PHE A 98 -5.11 -1.20 0.48
CA PHE A 98 -5.39 -1.41 -0.94
C PHE A 98 -4.74 -2.70 -1.45
N VAL A 99 -5.56 -3.73 -1.65
CA VAL A 99 -5.08 -5.02 -2.17
C VAL A 99 -4.37 -4.84 -3.52
N ARG A 100 -4.88 -3.97 -4.38
CA ARG A 100 -4.25 -3.71 -5.68
C ARG A 100 -2.83 -3.16 -5.55
N HIS A 101 -2.54 -2.36 -4.53
CA HIS A 101 -1.18 -1.88 -4.28
C HIS A 101 -0.23 -3.03 -3.89
N LEU A 102 -0.72 -3.96 -3.07
CA LEU A 102 0.05 -5.17 -2.73
C LEU A 102 0.31 -6.03 -3.98
N GLU A 103 -0.65 -6.15 -4.88
CA GLU A 103 -0.49 -6.87 -6.14
C GLU A 103 0.57 -6.21 -7.05
N ILE A 104 0.61 -4.89 -7.11
CA ILE A 104 1.63 -4.14 -7.85
C ILE A 104 3.02 -4.42 -7.26
N LEU A 105 3.16 -4.38 -5.93
CA LEU A 105 4.41 -4.72 -5.25
C LEU A 105 4.80 -6.19 -5.51
N ALA A 106 3.84 -7.10 -5.44
CA ALA A 106 4.07 -8.52 -5.70
C ALA A 106 4.61 -8.74 -7.12
N GLU A 107 4.10 -8.03 -8.11
CA GLU A 107 4.59 -8.12 -9.48
C GLU A 107 6.04 -7.64 -9.60
N VAL A 108 6.38 -6.52 -8.96
CA VAL A 108 7.76 -6.03 -8.92
C VAL A 108 8.70 -7.06 -8.26
N PHE A 109 8.26 -7.65 -7.16
CA PHE A 109 9.05 -8.68 -6.46
C PHE A 109 9.28 -9.91 -7.33
N ARG A 110 8.24 -10.37 -8.04
CA ARG A 110 8.39 -11.49 -9.01
C ARG A 110 9.41 -11.15 -10.10
N GLN A 111 9.33 -9.96 -10.68
CA GLN A 111 10.25 -9.51 -11.73
C GLN A 111 11.71 -9.46 -11.25
N ARG A 112 11.92 -9.16 -9.97
CA ARG A 112 13.24 -9.11 -9.35
C ARG A 112 13.71 -10.47 -8.77
N GLY A 113 12.88 -11.49 -8.86
CA GLY A 113 13.18 -12.80 -8.29
C GLY A 113 13.15 -12.83 -6.76
N TRP A 114 12.48 -11.88 -6.13
CA TRP A 114 12.31 -11.82 -4.67
C TRP A 114 11.10 -12.66 -4.26
N LYS A 115 11.29 -13.54 -3.30
CA LYS A 115 10.22 -14.36 -2.77
C LYS A 115 9.42 -13.59 -1.73
N TYR A 116 8.12 -13.81 -1.71
CA TYR A 116 7.21 -13.16 -0.78
C TYR A 116 6.03 -14.07 -0.44
N ALA A 117 5.39 -13.80 0.69
CA ALA A 117 4.07 -14.33 1.03
C ALA A 117 3.03 -13.22 0.85
N LEU A 118 1.80 -13.59 0.56
CA LEU A 118 0.69 -12.66 0.32
C LEU A 118 -0.56 -13.12 1.07
N LEU A 119 -1.11 -12.24 1.91
CA LEU A 119 -2.33 -12.50 2.67
C LEU A 119 -3.34 -11.39 2.43
N THR A 120 -4.44 -11.74 1.75
CA THR A 120 -5.56 -10.83 1.48
C THR A 120 -6.87 -11.53 1.83
N GLY A 121 -7.99 -10.83 1.68
CA GLY A 121 -9.32 -11.43 1.89
C GLY A 121 -9.64 -12.60 0.95
N SER A 122 -8.95 -12.70 -0.20
CA SER A 122 -9.12 -13.80 -1.16
C SER A 122 -8.15 -14.96 -0.98
N THR A 123 -7.26 -14.90 0.00
CA THR A 123 -6.30 -15.98 0.27
C THR A 123 -7.03 -17.22 0.78
N ASN A 124 -6.91 -18.33 0.04
CA ASN A 124 -7.62 -19.58 0.35
C ASN A 124 -6.97 -20.35 1.52
N ASN A 125 -5.65 -20.31 1.62
CA ASN A 125 -4.89 -21.06 2.64
C ASN A 125 -3.98 -20.13 3.44
N ARG A 126 -4.56 -19.47 4.46
CA ARG A 126 -3.82 -18.59 5.37
C ARG A 126 -2.65 -19.28 6.06
N PRO A 127 -2.83 -20.48 6.66
CA PRO A 127 -1.72 -21.16 7.32
C PRO A 127 -0.54 -21.42 6.40
N SER A 128 -0.79 -21.76 5.13
CA SER A 128 0.27 -21.97 4.14
C SER A 128 1.08 -20.71 3.85
N GLU A 129 0.44 -19.56 3.70
CA GLU A 129 1.13 -18.29 3.49
C GLU A 129 1.95 -17.88 4.72
N ILE A 130 1.39 -18.07 5.91
CA ILE A 130 2.10 -17.80 7.16
C ILE A 130 3.33 -18.71 7.30
N ALA A 131 3.18 -20.02 7.05
CA ALA A 131 4.28 -20.99 7.08
C ALA A 131 5.35 -20.65 6.03
N HIS A 132 4.94 -20.25 4.82
CA HIS A 132 5.84 -19.81 3.76
C HIS A 132 6.75 -18.67 4.20
N PHE A 133 6.22 -17.71 4.91
CA PHE A 133 7.01 -16.60 5.47
C PHE A 133 7.82 -17.01 6.70
N THR A 134 7.24 -17.75 7.64
CA THR A 134 7.91 -18.04 8.92
C THR A 134 8.98 -19.13 8.82
N GLU A 135 8.79 -20.13 7.94
CA GLU A 135 9.64 -21.30 7.83
C GLU A 135 10.73 -21.17 6.74
N GLN A 136 10.47 -20.37 5.71
CA GLN A 136 11.41 -20.18 4.59
C GLN A 136 12.27 -18.94 4.83
N LYS A 137 13.57 -19.13 5.01
CA LYS A 137 14.50 -18.04 5.31
C LYS A 137 14.63 -17.01 4.19
N ASP A 138 14.48 -17.45 2.95
CA ASP A 138 14.59 -16.61 1.75
C ASP A 138 13.29 -15.89 1.37
N VAL A 139 12.19 -16.15 2.08
CA VAL A 139 10.93 -15.40 1.98
C VAL A 139 10.99 -14.24 2.98
N GLN A 140 11.42 -13.08 2.51
CA GLN A 140 11.73 -11.93 3.37
C GLN A 140 10.65 -10.87 3.42
N ALA A 141 9.64 -10.96 2.56
CA ALA A 141 8.50 -10.05 2.54
C ALA A 141 7.21 -10.80 2.80
N PHE A 142 6.34 -10.21 3.60
CA PHE A 142 4.96 -10.63 3.76
C PHE A 142 4.05 -9.44 3.46
N LEU A 143 3.34 -9.52 2.34
CA LEU A 143 2.38 -8.53 1.87
C LEU A 143 1.01 -8.86 2.48
N ILE A 144 0.46 -7.97 3.29
CA ILE A 144 -0.74 -8.25 4.08
C ILE A 144 -1.74 -7.10 3.91
N SER A 145 -2.96 -7.41 3.51
CA SER A 145 -4.03 -6.41 3.54
C SER A 145 -4.45 -6.15 4.99
N LEU A 146 -4.71 -4.89 5.35
CA LEU A 146 -5.09 -4.52 6.72
C LEU A 146 -6.34 -5.28 7.18
N LYS A 147 -7.27 -5.54 6.27
CA LYS A 147 -8.48 -6.31 6.55
C LYS A 147 -8.19 -7.76 6.92
N ALA A 148 -7.23 -8.38 6.25
CA ALA A 148 -6.82 -9.76 6.52
C ALA A 148 -5.89 -9.89 7.73
N GLY A 149 -5.08 -8.87 7.99
CA GLY A 149 -4.13 -8.83 9.11
C GLY A 149 -4.74 -8.54 10.48
N GLY A 150 -6.02 -8.15 10.53
CA GLY A 150 -6.69 -7.74 11.77
C GLY A 150 -6.98 -8.87 12.78
N VAL A 151 -6.61 -10.10 12.50
CA VAL A 151 -6.94 -11.26 13.34
C VAL A 151 -5.68 -12.06 13.69
N GLY A 152 -5.14 -11.78 14.87
CA GLY A 152 -4.29 -12.72 15.63
C GLY A 152 -3.07 -13.30 14.89
N LEU A 153 -2.40 -12.53 14.03
CA LEU A 153 -1.16 -12.97 13.40
C LEU A 153 0.01 -12.87 14.38
N ASN A 154 0.71 -13.98 14.60
CA ASN A 154 1.95 -14.00 15.38
C ASN A 154 3.13 -14.13 14.38
N LEU A 155 3.76 -13.01 14.05
CA LEU A 155 4.81 -12.91 13.04
C LEU A 155 6.10 -12.36 13.65
N THR A 156 6.57 -13.01 14.69
CA THR A 156 7.76 -12.61 15.47
C THR A 156 9.07 -12.71 14.71
N GLN A 157 9.08 -13.35 13.54
CA GLN A 157 10.24 -13.45 12.67
C GLN A 157 10.55 -12.14 11.92
N ALA A 158 9.60 -11.22 11.85
CA ALA A 158 9.80 -9.94 11.16
C ALA A 158 10.45 -8.91 12.08
N ASP A 159 11.44 -8.21 11.55
CA ASP A 159 12.15 -7.13 12.24
C ASP A 159 11.56 -5.76 11.92
N TYR A 160 10.93 -5.62 10.77
CA TYR A 160 10.41 -4.36 10.25
C TYR A 160 8.96 -4.49 9.82
N VAL A 161 8.23 -3.40 9.99
CA VAL A 161 6.84 -3.28 9.55
C VAL A 161 6.69 -1.99 8.74
N PHE A 162 6.21 -2.12 7.51
CA PHE A 162 5.84 -0.98 6.68
C PHE A 162 4.32 -0.85 6.68
N ILE A 163 3.82 0.32 7.04
CA ILE A 163 2.42 0.72 6.85
C ILE A 163 2.43 1.74 5.73
N ILE A 164 2.02 1.32 4.53
CA ILE A 164 2.27 2.10 3.32
C ILE A 164 1.18 3.12 2.98
N ASP A 165 0.03 3.01 3.62
CA ASP A 165 -1.07 3.96 3.47
C ASP A 165 -1.75 4.21 4.82
N PRO A 166 -1.04 4.83 5.78
CA PRO A 166 -1.61 5.14 7.09
C PRO A 166 -2.82 6.08 6.95
N TRP A 167 -3.79 5.86 7.81
CA TRP A 167 -5.02 6.65 7.83
C TRP A 167 -5.01 7.67 8.95
#